data_7f3069455110da938ed7a68b26bbf68b
#
_entry.id   7f3069455110da938ed7a68b26bbf68b
#
_cell.length_a   1.000
_cell.length_b   1.000
_cell.length_c   1.000
_cell.angle_alpha   90.00
_cell.angle_beta   90.00
_cell.angle_gamma   90.00
#
_symmetry.space_group_name_H-M   'P 1'
#
loop_
_entity.id
_entity.type
_entity.pdbx_description
1 polymer ?
#
loop_
_entity_poly.entity_id
_entity_poly.type
_entity_poly.pdbx_seq_one_letter_code
_entity_poly.pdbx_strand_id
1 'polypeptide(L)'
;MTTNAYRELAVRLNALPNGFPPTDDGRELRLLAKLFTPEEAELAAQLRPWFESPEDITARTGREIPEVRNLLKAMSRRGLIEAGRGDDGLGFKLMPFVVGIYEMQVSRMDEELAQLFEDYFQSSFREMLRVKPQFHRVIPVYESVRNSMEVRPFESAAEILNSAQSWGVLDCICRKQKALIGEGCAHPIDVCMIIDPRASAFDKSTVVRALSKDEAMATLQRASDAGLVHTVSNNQEGTYYICNCCTCSCGILRGMAELGIANVVASSAFVNQVDTDLCTGCENCIPYCQFNGLTMVDLLPKVDTVRCVGCGVCVLACPTGALGLVRRPVEEVMRIPETPAEWRTQRAASRGL
;
A
#
# COMPACT_ATOMS: atom_id res chain seq x y z
N MET A 1 -18.90 -25.30 -14.63
CA MET A 1 -19.47 -23.93 -14.59
C MET A 1 -18.74 -23.05 -13.57
N THR A 2 -18.48 -23.49 -12.35
CA THR A 2 -17.82 -22.69 -11.27
C THR A 2 -16.43 -22.15 -11.63
N THR A 3 -15.60 -22.91 -12.34
CA THR A 3 -14.23 -22.49 -12.73
C THR A 3 -14.24 -21.30 -13.72
N ASN A 4 -15.34 -21.11 -14.46
CA ASN A 4 -15.44 -20.02 -15.44
C ASN A 4 -15.64 -18.65 -14.74
N ALA A 5 -16.45 -18.57 -13.70
CA ALA A 5 -16.73 -17.32 -12.96
C ALA A 5 -15.44 -16.71 -12.37
N TYR A 6 -14.62 -17.55 -11.71
CA TYR A 6 -13.33 -17.09 -11.15
C TYR A 6 -12.33 -16.67 -12.22
N ARG A 7 -12.34 -17.33 -13.38
CA ARG A 7 -11.48 -16.97 -14.52
C ARG A 7 -11.89 -15.62 -15.12
N GLU A 8 -13.19 -15.40 -15.29
CA GLU A 8 -13.71 -14.12 -15.77
C GLU A 8 -13.36 -12.98 -14.80
N LEU A 9 -13.53 -13.21 -13.49
CA LEU A 9 -13.14 -12.25 -12.47
C LEU A 9 -11.62 -12.00 -12.48
N ALA A 10 -10.79 -13.03 -12.60
CA ALA A 10 -9.34 -12.89 -12.69
C ALA A 10 -8.91 -12.05 -13.90
N VAL A 11 -9.51 -12.31 -15.09
CA VAL A 11 -9.28 -11.53 -16.30
C VAL A 11 -9.69 -10.06 -16.07
N ARG A 12 -10.84 -9.84 -15.42
CA ARG A 12 -11.33 -8.49 -15.15
C ARG A 12 -10.42 -7.73 -14.18
N LEU A 13 -9.97 -8.37 -13.12
CA LEU A 13 -9.01 -7.80 -12.16
C LEU A 13 -7.65 -7.52 -12.82
N ASN A 14 -7.20 -8.40 -13.70
CA ASN A 14 -5.95 -8.21 -14.43
C ASN A 14 -6.03 -7.05 -15.45
N ALA A 15 -7.21 -6.73 -15.96
CA ALA A 15 -7.43 -5.57 -16.82
C ALA A 15 -7.42 -4.23 -16.08
N LEU A 16 -7.40 -4.24 -14.74
CA LEU A 16 -7.20 -3.02 -13.95
C LEU A 16 -5.71 -2.61 -13.94
N PRO A 17 -5.39 -1.31 -13.80
CA PRO A 17 -4.00 -0.84 -13.79
C PRO A 17 -3.11 -1.52 -12.74
N ASN A 18 -3.68 -1.95 -11.61
CA ASN A 18 -2.98 -2.67 -10.55
C ASN A 18 -2.49 -4.06 -11.00
N GLY A 19 -3.29 -4.75 -11.81
CA GLY A 19 -3.00 -6.08 -12.31
C GLY A 19 -3.38 -7.20 -11.35
N PHE A 20 -3.64 -8.34 -11.94
CA PHE A 20 -3.88 -9.62 -11.28
C PHE A 20 -3.47 -10.73 -12.26
N PRO A 21 -2.14 -10.87 -12.52
CA PRO A 21 -1.65 -11.76 -13.57
C PRO A 21 -2.01 -13.23 -13.30
N PRO A 22 -2.33 -14.00 -14.36
CA PRO A 22 -2.61 -15.42 -14.22
C PRO A 22 -1.37 -16.22 -13.84
N THR A 23 -1.59 -17.43 -13.33
CA THR A 23 -0.57 -18.44 -13.08
C THR A 23 -0.82 -19.68 -13.94
N ASP A 24 0.23 -20.43 -14.25
CA ASP A 24 0.12 -21.64 -15.09
C ASP A 24 -0.72 -22.74 -14.39
N ASP A 25 -0.72 -22.76 -13.05
CA ASP A 25 -1.40 -23.78 -12.23
C ASP A 25 -2.69 -23.28 -11.55
N GLY A 26 -3.16 -22.07 -11.86
CA GLY A 26 -4.43 -21.52 -11.38
C GLY A 26 -4.46 -21.13 -9.89
N ARG A 27 -3.33 -20.69 -9.32
CA ARG A 27 -3.26 -20.20 -7.92
C ARG A 27 -4.16 -18.99 -7.70
N GLU A 28 -4.19 -18.08 -8.66
CA GLU A 28 -5.08 -16.91 -8.64
C GLU A 28 -6.57 -17.33 -8.56
N LEU A 29 -6.95 -18.43 -9.22
CA LEU A 29 -8.32 -18.90 -9.19
C LEU A 29 -8.68 -19.53 -7.84
N ARG A 30 -7.74 -20.29 -7.21
CA ARG A 30 -7.93 -20.81 -5.86
C ARG A 30 -8.06 -19.71 -4.83
N LEU A 31 -7.24 -18.66 -4.97
CA LEU A 31 -7.30 -17.48 -4.11
C LEU A 31 -8.66 -16.76 -4.24
N LEU A 32 -9.16 -16.57 -5.47
CA LEU A 32 -10.48 -15.97 -5.68
C LEU A 32 -11.61 -16.88 -5.14
N ALA A 33 -11.51 -18.19 -5.29
CA ALA A 33 -12.51 -19.14 -4.78
C ALA A 33 -12.58 -19.17 -3.23
N LYS A 34 -11.48 -18.85 -2.54
CA LYS A 34 -11.49 -18.67 -1.08
C LYS A 34 -12.22 -17.39 -0.66
N LEU A 35 -12.21 -16.36 -1.50
CA LEU A 35 -12.79 -15.05 -1.19
C LEU A 35 -14.22 -14.88 -1.64
N PHE A 36 -14.58 -15.36 -2.83
CA PHE A 36 -15.86 -15.16 -3.49
C PHE A 36 -16.65 -16.47 -3.61
N THR A 37 -17.96 -16.42 -3.49
CA THR A 37 -18.80 -17.48 -4.03
C THR A 37 -18.83 -17.43 -5.56
N PRO A 38 -19.23 -18.48 -6.27
CA PRO A 38 -19.34 -18.43 -7.74
C PRO A 38 -20.25 -17.31 -8.24
N GLU A 39 -21.38 -17.10 -7.59
CA GLU A 39 -22.37 -16.04 -7.93
C GLU A 39 -21.80 -14.64 -7.70
N GLU A 40 -21.07 -14.44 -6.61
CA GLU A 40 -20.35 -13.20 -6.33
C GLU A 40 -19.27 -12.92 -7.37
N ALA A 41 -18.49 -13.94 -7.74
CA ALA A 41 -17.45 -13.83 -8.77
C ALA A 41 -18.03 -13.46 -10.14
N GLU A 42 -19.13 -14.07 -10.54
CA GLU A 42 -19.86 -13.73 -11.78
C GLU A 42 -20.32 -12.27 -11.78
N LEU A 43 -20.92 -11.79 -10.70
CA LEU A 43 -21.36 -10.40 -10.59
C LEU A 43 -20.17 -9.44 -10.54
N ALA A 44 -19.15 -9.75 -9.74
CA ALA A 44 -17.96 -8.92 -9.61
C ALA A 44 -17.17 -8.78 -10.93
N ALA A 45 -17.12 -9.84 -11.75
CA ALA A 45 -16.50 -9.79 -13.07
C ALA A 45 -17.16 -8.80 -14.04
N GLN A 46 -18.42 -8.49 -13.80
CA GLN A 46 -19.19 -7.53 -14.60
C GLN A 46 -19.14 -6.10 -14.04
N LEU A 47 -18.65 -5.87 -12.83
CA LEU A 47 -18.56 -4.52 -12.27
C LEU A 47 -17.52 -3.66 -13.00
N ARG A 48 -17.80 -2.36 -13.06
CA ARG A 48 -16.91 -1.35 -13.62
C ARG A 48 -15.95 -0.80 -12.57
N PRO A 49 -14.82 -0.18 -12.95
CA PRO A 49 -13.88 0.46 -12.03
C PRO A 49 -14.34 1.86 -11.56
N TRP A 50 -15.58 2.25 -11.83
CA TRP A 50 -16.24 3.45 -11.34
C TRP A 50 -17.57 3.09 -10.70
N PHE A 51 -18.11 3.97 -9.87
CA PHE A 51 -19.37 3.73 -9.16
C PHE A 51 -20.55 3.67 -10.12
N GLU A 52 -21.32 2.58 -10.03
CA GLU A 52 -22.58 2.36 -10.73
C GLU A 52 -23.68 2.12 -9.68
N SER A 53 -24.89 2.57 -10.00
CA SER A 53 -26.07 2.25 -9.18
C SER A 53 -26.43 0.76 -9.27
N PRO A 54 -27.10 0.17 -8.27
CA PRO A 54 -27.62 -1.21 -8.40
C PRO A 54 -28.55 -1.37 -9.60
N GLU A 55 -29.27 -0.32 -9.97
CA GLU A 55 -30.19 -0.26 -11.10
C GLU A 55 -29.44 -0.41 -12.44
N ASP A 56 -28.35 0.34 -12.62
CA ASP A 56 -27.50 0.24 -13.82
C ASP A 56 -26.84 -1.13 -13.96
N ILE A 57 -26.37 -1.68 -12.82
CA ILE A 57 -25.80 -3.02 -12.78
C ILE A 57 -26.85 -4.06 -13.17
N THR A 58 -28.08 -3.96 -12.63
CA THR A 58 -29.22 -4.83 -12.96
C THR A 58 -29.56 -4.76 -14.44
N ALA A 59 -29.72 -3.56 -14.98
CA ALA A 59 -30.05 -3.37 -16.40
C ALA A 59 -29.00 -4.01 -17.34
N ARG A 60 -27.74 -3.96 -16.96
CA ARG A 60 -26.63 -4.50 -17.75
C ARG A 60 -26.45 -6.02 -17.58
N THR A 61 -26.71 -6.55 -16.40
CA THR A 61 -26.49 -7.97 -16.07
C THR A 61 -27.70 -8.85 -16.36
N GLY A 62 -28.91 -8.24 -16.50
CA GLY A 62 -30.17 -8.95 -16.67
C GLY A 62 -30.63 -9.73 -15.44
N ARG A 63 -30.00 -9.49 -14.26
CA ARG A 63 -30.38 -10.12 -13.00
C ARG A 63 -31.51 -9.35 -12.32
N GLU A 64 -32.19 -9.98 -11.37
CA GLU A 64 -33.24 -9.32 -10.58
C GLU A 64 -32.64 -8.32 -9.57
N ILE A 65 -33.23 -7.14 -9.44
CA ILE A 65 -32.72 -6.06 -8.58
C ILE A 65 -32.55 -6.45 -7.10
N PRO A 66 -33.45 -7.22 -6.45
CA PRO A 66 -33.25 -7.66 -5.08
C PRO A 66 -32.04 -8.57 -4.91
N GLU A 67 -31.77 -9.47 -5.88
CA GLU A 67 -30.61 -10.34 -5.91
C GLU A 67 -29.33 -9.52 -6.01
N VAL A 68 -29.24 -8.63 -7.01
CA VAL A 68 -28.08 -7.75 -7.22
C VAL A 68 -27.78 -6.94 -5.96
N ARG A 69 -28.79 -6.29 -5.37
CA ARG A 69 -28.61 -5.51 -4.14
C ARG A 69 -28.10 -6.34 -2.95
N ASN A 70 -28.55 -7.58 -2.81
CA ASN A 70 -28.11 -8.46 -1.73
C ASN A 70 -26.66 -8.89 -1.93
N LEU A 71 -26.26 -9.30 -3.14
CA LEU A 71 -24.88 -9.67 -3.47
C LEU A 71 -23.93 -8.47 -3.30
N LEU A 72 -24.29 -7.29 -3.82
CA LEU A 72 -23.47 -6.09 -3.69
C LEU A 72 -23.24 -5.70 -2.22
N LYS A 73 -24.31 -5.75 -1.38
CA LYS A 73 -24.18 -5.49 0.06
C LYS A 73 -23.31 -6.54 0.76
N ALA A 74 -23.48 -7.82 0.43
CA ALA A 74 -22.69 -8.90 1.01
C ALA A 74 -21.20 -8.75 0.66
N MET A 75 -20.88 -8.55 -0.62
CA MET A 75 -19.50 -8.35 -1.10
C MET A 75 -18.88 -7.09 -0.50
N SER A 76 -19.59 -5.97 -0.47
CA SER A 76 -19.09 -4.71 0.09
C SER A 76 -18.78 -4.84 1.60
N ARG A 77 -19.65 -5.48 2.38
CA ARG A 77 -19.40 -5.73 3.82
C ARG A 77 -18.19 -6.63 4.07
N ARG A 78 -17.84 -7.47 3.11
CA ARG A 78 -16.67 -8.35 3.15
C ARG A 78 -15.43 -7.70 2.54
N GLY A 79 -15.52 -6.47 2.05
CA GLY A 79 -14.39 -5.76 1.42
C GLY A 79 -13.94 -6.37 0.09
N LEU A 80 -14.86 -6.99 -0.66
CA LEU A 80 -14.56 -7.59 -1.97
C LEU A 80 -14.82 -6.62 -3.12
N ILE A 81 -15.67 -5.63 -2.88
CA ILE A 81 -15.98 -4.52 -3.80
C ILE A 81 -16.08 -3.23 -2.99
N GLU A 82 -15.93 -2.09 -3.65
CA GLU A 82 -16.08 -0.80 -3.01
C GLU A 82 -17.50 -0.26 -3.14
N ALA A 83 -18.07 0.21 -2.02
CA ALA A 83 -19.31 0.97 -2.00
C ALA A 83 -19.00 2.44 -1.70
N GLY A 84 -19.65 3.35 -2.39
CA GLY A 84 -19.44 4.77 -2.21
C GLY A 84 -20.55 5.60 -2.83
N ARG A 85 -20.37 6.90 -2.91
CA ARG A 85 -21.32 7.81 -3.54
C ARG A 85 -20.98 7.95 -5.02
N GLY A 86 -21.89 7.46 -5.88
CA GLY A 86 -21.95 7.76 -7.31
C GLY A 86 -22.80 8.99 -7.59
N ASP A 87 -23.02 9.26 -8.88
CA ASP A 87 -23.81 10.42 -9.33
C ASP A 87 -25.28 10.33 -8.86
N ASP A 88 -25.86 9.11 -8.84
CA ASP A 88 -27.24 8.84 -8.49
C ASP A 88 -27.44 8.32 -7.03
N GLY A 89 -26.44 8.51 -6.16
CA GLY A 89 -26.49 8.09 -4.76
C GLY A 89 -25.53 6.97 -4.41
N LEU A 90 -26.01 5.90 -3.75
CA LEU A 90 -25.17 4.76 -3.38
C LEU A 90 -24.78 3.97 -4.63
N GLY A 91 -23.49 3.91 -4.89
CA GLY A 91 -22.91 3.15 -6.00
C GLY A 91 -21.93 2.08 -5.53
N PHE A 92 -21.61 1.16 -6.44
CA PHE A 92 -20.67 0.06 -6.24
C PHE A 92 -19.71 -0.02 -7.41
N LYS A 93 -18.47 -0.39 -7.15
CA LYS A 93 -17.44 -0.58 -8.19
C LYS A 93 -16.53 -1.74 -7.90
N LEU A 94 -15.89 -2.28 -8.94
CA LEU A 94 -14.83 -3.26 -8.78
C LEU A 94 -13.61 -2.59 -8.14
N MET A 95 -13.07 -3.22 -7.13
CA MET A 95 -11.86 -2.83 -6.44
C MET A 95 -10.66 -3.63 -6.98
N PRO A 96 -9.47 -3.06 -7.15
CA PRO A 96 -8.28 -3.85 -7.49
C PRO A 96 -7.96 -4.85 -6.39
N PHE A 97 -7.21 -5.91 -6.73
CA PHE A 97 -6.83 -6.91 -5.73
C PHE A 97 -5.83 -6.34 -4.71
N VAL A 98 -4.76 -5.69 -5.18
CA VAL A 98 -3.77 -4.94 -4.37
C VAL A 98 -3.59 -3.55 -5.00
N VAL A 99 -3.63 -2.46 -4.32
CA VAL A 99 -4.13 -2.17 -2.97
C VAL A 99 -5.65 -2.13 -3.05
N GLY A 100 -6.35 -2.92 -2.26
CA GLY A 100 -7.81 -3.02 -2.33
C GLY A 100 -8.37 -4.27 -1.64
N ILE A 101 -8.83 -5.27 -2.40
CA ILE A 101 -9.49 -6.48 -1.88
C ILE A 101 -8.64 -7.16 -0.79
N TYR A 102 -7.35 -7.33 -1.04
CA TYR A 102 -6.42 -7.99 -0.11
C TYR A 102 -6.38 -7.27 1.24
N GLU A 103 -6.18 -5.97 1.24
CA GLU A 103 -6.06 -5.16 2.47
C GLU A 103 -7.34 -5.20 3.30
N MET A 104 -8.50 -5.30 2.66
CA MET A 104 -9.78 -5.38 3.35
C MET A 104 -10.04 -6.75 4.02
N GLN A 105 -9.18 -7.75 3.80
CA GLN A 105 -9.33 -9.07 4.42
C GLN A 105 -8.67 -9.17 5.81
N VAL A 106 -8.14 -8.09 6.37
CA VAL A 106 -7.39 -8.12 7.63
C VAL A 106 -8.13 -8.81 8.79
N SER A 107 -9.43 -8.60 8.93
CA SER A 107 -10.24 -9.23 9.97
C SER A 107 -10.63 -10.69 9.66
N ARG A 108 -10.44 -11.14 8.42
CA ARG A 108 -10.85 -12.46 7.91
C ARG A 108 -9.66 -13.32 7.49
N MET A 109 -8.45 -12.80 7.62
CA MET A 109 -7.22 -13.51 7.27
C MET A 109 -7.05 -14.71 8.18
N ASP A 110 -7.12 -15.91 7.62
CA ASP A 110 -6.78 -17.19 8.22
C ASP A 110 -5.52 -17.78 7.58
N GLU A 111 -5.01 -18.88 8.10
CA GLU A 111 -3.79 -19.55 7.64
C GLU A 111 -3.91 -19.99 6.17
N GLU A 112 -5.07 -20.52 5.76
CA GLU A 112 -5.31 -20.95 4.38
C GLU A 112 -5.25 -19.76 3.40
N LEU A 113 -5.93 -18.66 3.71
CA LEU A 113 -5.91 -17.46 2.88
C LEU A 113 -4.50 -16.86 2.84
N ALA A 114 -3.80 -16.84 3.98
CA ALA A 114 -2.43 -16.37 4.08
C ALA A 114 -1.48 -17.16 3.18
N GLN A 115 -1.60 -18.48 3.16
CA GLN A 115 -0.79 -19.37 2.30
C GLN A 115 -1.14 -19.20 0.82
N LEU A 116 -2.44 -19.17 0.48
CA LEU A 116 -2.89 -18.95 -0.91
C LEU A 116 -2.38 -17.63 -1.47
N PHE A 117 -2.39 -16.57 -0.64
CA PHE A 117 -1.84 -15.28 -1.07
C PHE A 117 -0.32 -15.35 -1.28
N GLU A 118 0.44 -15.97 -0.35
CA GLU A 118 1.88 -16.10 -0.50
C GLU A 118 2.25 -16.89 -1.75
N ASP A 119 1.57 -18.01 -2.00
CA ASP A 119 1.78 -18.83 -3.20
C ASP A 119 1.53 -18.05 -4.49
N TYR A 120 0.46 -17.27 -4.51
CA TYR A 120 0.15 -16.38 -5.63
C TYR A 120 1.17 -15.24 -5.77
N PHE A 121 1.56 -14.61 -4.67
CA PHE A 121 2.57 -13.55 -4.66
C PHE A 121 3.90 -14.05 -5.27
N GLN A 122 4.40 -15.17 -4.80
CA GLN A 122 5.68 -15.74 -5.24
C GLN A 122 5.65 -16.22 -6.70
N SER A 123 4.51 -16.71 -7.17
CA SER A 123 4.39 -17.23 -8.53
C SER A 123 4.21 -16.16 -9.59
N SER A 124 3.40 -15.13 -9.35
CA SER A 124 2.98 -14.22 -10.42
C SER A 124 2.87 -12.75 -10.00
N PHE A 125 2.21 -12.45 -8.86
CA PHE A 125 1.91 -11.06 -8.51
C PHE A 125 3.16 -10.18 -8.35
N ARG A 126 4.28 -10.74 -7.89
CA ARG A 126 5.56 -10.04 -7.74
C ARG A 126 6.04 -9.32 -9.00
N GLU A 127 5.65 -9.77 -10.20
CA GLU A 127 5.99 -9.12 -11.46
C GLU A 127 5.31 -7.76 -11.60
N MET A 128 4.17 -7.55 -10.95
CA MET A 128 3.49 -6.24 -10.93
C MET A 128 4.29 -5.16 -10.17
N LEU A 129 5.26 -5.57 -9.35
CA LEU A 129 6.16 -4.64 -8.64
C LEU A 129 7.17 -3.95 -9.59
N ARG A 130 7.40 -4.50 -10.78
CA ARG A 130 8.28 -3.92 -11.81
C ARG A 130 7.59 -2.83 -12.63
N VAL A 131 6.25 -2.82 -12.66
CA VAL A 131 5.44 -1.89 -13.46
C VAL A 131 5.45 -0.49 -12.85
N LYS A 132 5.61 0.52 -13.69
CA LYS A 132 5.62 1.94 -13.29
C LYS A 132 4.35 2.65 -13.79
N PRO A 133 3.92 3.72 -13.13
CA PRO A 133 4.41 4.17 -11.82
C PRO A 133 4.17 3.13 -10.72
N GLN A 134 5.03 3.12 -9.69
CA GLN A 134 4.95 2.19 -8.59
C GLN A 134 3.62 2.31 -7.84
N PHE A 135 3.27 1.27 -7.04
CA PHE A 135 2.08 1.32 -6.18
C PHE A 135 2.18 2.38 -5.10
N HIS A 136 3.34 2.40 -4.45
CA HIS A 136 3.61 3.27 -3.31
C HIS A 136 4.78 4.22 -3.59
N ARG A 137 4.75 5.36 -2.92
CA ARG A 137 5.91 6.24 -2.72
C ARG A 137 6.28 6.31 -1.25
N VAL A 138 7.55 6.54 -1.00
CA VAL A 138 8.08 6.74 0.35
C VAL A 138 7.87 8.19 0.78
N ILE A 139 7.49 8.36 2.04
CA ILE A 139 7.51 9.64 2.74
C ILE A 139 8.62 9.57 3.80
N PRO A 140 9.50 10.58 3.91
CA PRO A 140 10.51 10.60 4.95
C PRO A 140 9.88 10.69 6.34
N VAL A 141 10.54 10.10 7.32
CA VAL A 141 10.27 10.40 8.73
C VAL A 141 10.63 11.86 8.95
N TYR A 142 9.68 12.66 9.47
CA TYR A 142 9.78 14.13 9.47
C TYR A 142 11.06 14.64 10.14
N GLU A 143 11.41 14.12 11.30
CA GLU A 143 12.60 14.51 12.07
C GLU A 143 13.93 14.20 11.37
N SER A 144 13.89 13.39 10.30
CA SER A 144 15.07 13.02 9.52
C SER A 144 15.47 14.05 8.46
N VAL A 145 14.56 14.98 8.10
CA VAL A 145 14.84 16.04 7.13
C VAL A 145 15.51 17.21 7.84
N ARG A 146 16.65 17.67 7.33
CA ARG A 146 17.36 18.80 7.93
C ARG A 146 16.47 20.06 7.91
N ASN A 147 16.43 20.79 9.03
CA ASN A 147 15.52 21.92 9.28
C ASN A 147 15.52 23.05 8.24
N SER A 148 16.53 23.14 7.39
CA SER A 148 16.64 24.15 6.33
C SER A 148 16.02 23.73 4.99
N MET A 149 15.47 22.51 4.89
CA MET A 149 14.94 21.95 3.65
C MET A 149 13.44 22.23 3.50
N GLU A 150 13.06 22.68 2.32
CA GLU A 150 11.64 22.79 1.96
C GLU A 150 11.03 21.39 1.80
N VAL A 151 9.94 21.13 2.52
CA VAL A 151 9.14 19.90 2.44
C VAL A 151 7.75 20.30 1.94
N ARG A 152 7.33 19.75 0.82
CA ARG A 152 5.99 19.98 0.28
C ARG A 152 4.94 19.22 1.09
N PRO A 153 3.69 19.70 1.20
CA PRO A 153 2.67 19.05 2.02
C PRO A 153 2.50 17.55 1.71
N PHE A 154 2.50 17.15 0.44
CA PHE A 154 2.37 15.74 0.07
C PHE A 154 3.63 14.89 0.37
N GLU A 155 4.77 15.52 0.70
CA GLU A 155 6.01 14.87 1.11
C GLU A 155 6.09 14.66 2.63
N SER A 156 5.10 15.11 3.40
CA SER A 156 5.07 15.04 4.85
C SER A 156 3.90 14.21 5.35
N ALA A 157 4.18 13.16 6.13
CA ALA A 157 3.15 12.34 6.74
C ALA A 157 2.30 13.15 7.73
N ALA A 158 2.91 14.09 8.47
CA ALA A 158 2.19 14.97 9.38
C ALA A 158 1.22 15.90 8.64
N GLU A 159 1.65 16.50 7.51
CA GLU A 159 0.77 17.34 6.69
C GLU A 159 -0.37 16.55 6.05
N ILE A 160 -0.10 15.31 5.62
CA ILE A 160 -1.13 14.42 5.13
C ILE A 160 -2.16 14.11 6.23
N LEU A 161 -1.72 13.83 7.46
CA LEU A 161 -2.63 13.66 8.60
C LEU A 161 -3.39 14.95 8.93
N ASN A 162 -2.73 16.11 8.84
CA ASN A 162 -3.33 17.42 9.11
C ASN A 162 -4.44 17.77 8.11
N SER A 163 -4.36 17.28 6.87
CA SER A 163 -5.35 17.56 5.83
C SER A 163 -6.65 16.75 5.98
N ALA A 164 -6.68 15.73 6.85
CA ALA A 164 -7.84 14.88 7.09
C ALA A 164 -8.76 15.42 8.17
N GLN A 165 -10.01 14.93 8.19
CA GLN A 165 -11.00 15.18 9.25
C GLN A 165 -11.37 13.91 10.04
N SER A 166 -10.96 12.74 9.57
CA SER A 166 -11.09 11.47 10.28
C SER A 166 -9.82 10.66 10.12
N TRP A 167 -9.43 10.02 11.20
CA TRP A 167 -8.26 9.15 11.28
C TRP A 167 -8.67 7.79 11.82
N GLY A 168 -8.06 6.75 11.32
CA GLY A 168 -8.29 5.40 11.79
C GLY A 168 -7.05 4.54 11.68
N VAL A 169 -7.01 3.46 12.43
CA VAL A 169 -5.95 2.46 12.39
C VAL A 169 -6.54 1.07 12.28
N LEU A 170 -5.83 0.22 11.57
CA LEU A 170 -6.13 -1.21 11.45
C LEU A 170 -4.83 -2.01 11.52
N ASP A 171 -4.97 -3.30 11.76
CA ASP A 171 -3.84 -4.21 11.74
C ASP A 171 -3.21 -4.27 10.35
N CYS A 172 -1.88 -4.33 10.31
CA CYS A 172 -1.16 -4.53 9.07
C CYS A 172 -1.40 -5.93 8.54
N ILE A 173 -2.14 -6.04 7.42
CA ILE A 173 -2.46 -7.34 6.83
C ILE A 173 -1.21 -8.11 6.41
N CYS A 174 -0.19 -7.45 5.88
CA CYS A 174 1.05 -8.10 5.46
C CYS A 174 1.76 -8.77 6.64
N ARG A 175 1.85 -8.11 7.81
CA ARG A 175 2.43 -8.71 9.02
C ARG A 175 1.55 -9.83 9.57
N LYS A 176 0.23 -9.65 9.55
CA LYS A 176 -0.71 -10.69 9.95
C LYS A 176 -0.61 -11.92 9.06
N GLN A 177 -0.58 -11.72 7.75
CA GLN A 177 -0.42 -12.80 6.76
C GLN A 177 0.88 -13.58 6.99
N LYS A 178 2.02 -12.88 7.12
CA LYS A 178 3.33 -13.52 7.34
C LYS A 178 3.39 -14.26 8.69
N ALA A 179 2.76 -13.72 9.74
CA ALA A 179 2.71 -14.39 11.04
C ALA A 179 1.91 -15.70 10.99
N LEU A 180 0.80 -15.74 10.23
CA LEU A 180 -0.02 -16.94 10.08
C LEU A 180 0.68 -18.08 9.33
N ILE A 181 1.63 -17.76 8.46
CA ILE A 181 2.45 -18.78 7.78
C ILE A 181 3.80 -19.04 8.46
N GLY A 182 3.97 -18.61 9.72
CA GLY A 182 5.19 -18.86 10.49
C GLY A 182 6.39 -17.95 10.18
N GLU A 183 6.21 -16.91 9.36
CA GLU A 183 7.27 -15.98 8.93
C GLU A 183 7.05 -14.56 9.50
N GLY A 184 6.46 -14.46 10.68
CA GLY A 184 6.18 -13.20 11.35
C GLY A 184 7.42 -12.42 11.75
N CYS A 185 7.28 -11.11 11.99
CA CYS A 185 8.32 -10.22 12.51
C CYS A 185 7.85 -9.53 13.81
N ALA A 186 8.79 -8.97 14.56
CA ALA A 186 8.52 -8.32 15.84
C ALA A 186 7.96 -6.89 15.74
N HIS A 187 7.77 -6.33 14.54
CA HIS A 187 7.24 -4.99 14.38
C HIS A 187 5.77 -4.87 14.82
N PRO A 188 5.32 -3.70 15.32
CA PRO A 188 3.94 -3.48 15.73
C PRO A 188 2.97 -3.71 14.56
N ILE A 189 1.83 -4.36 14.85
CA ILE A 189 0.84 -4.74 13.85
C ILE A 189 -0.19 -3.63 13.62
N ASP A 190 -0.60 -2.92 14.67
CA ASP A 190 -1.66 -1.92 14.70
C ASP A 190 -1.18 -0.51 14.30
N VAL A 191 -0.60 -0.40 13.12
CA VAL A 191 0.02 0.83 12.60
C VAL A 191 -0.32 1.13 11.14
N CYS A 192 -1.22 0.38 10.49
CA CYS A 192 -1.75 0.77 9.18
C CYS A 192 -2.81 1.84 9.38
N MET A 193 -2.61 3.02 8.82
CA MET A 193 -3.46 4.18 9.03
C MET A 193 -4.33 4.47 7.81
N ILE A 194 -5.58 4.81 8.06
CA ILE A 194 -6.52 5.29 7.06
C ILE A 194 -6.97 6.70 7.45
N ILE A 195 -7.15 7.55 6.47
CA ILE A 195 -7.61 8.93 6.65
C ILE A 195 -8.75 9.24 5.68
N ASP A 196 -9.63 10.13 6.09
CA ASP A 196 -10.76 10.58 5.27
C ASP A 196 -10.96 12.09 5.43
N PRO A 197 -11.26 12.83 4.34
CA PRO A 197 -11.56 14.26 4.43
C PRO A 197 -12.92 14.56 5.06
N ARG A 198 -13.76 13.57 5.30
CA ARG A 198 -15.06 13.71 5.95
C ARG A 198 -14.95 13.40 7.44
N ALA A 199 -15.63 14.17 8.26
CA ALA A 199 -15.70 13.89 9.69
C ALA A 199 -16.48 12.58 9.97
N SER A 200 -16.11 11.90 11.06
CA SER A 200 -16.83 10.69 11.55
C SER A 200 -16.85 9.51 10.56
N ALA A 201 -15.94 9.46 9.60
CA ALA A 201 -15.94 8.44 8.56
C ALA A 201 -15.75 7.01 9.12
N PHE A 202 -15.11 6.88 10.27
CA PHE A 202 -14.76 5.57 10.85
C PHE A 202 -15.57 5.20 12.10
N ASP A 203 -16.49 6.07 12.60
CA ASP A 203 -17.21 5.86 13.86
C ASP A 203 -18.06 4.57 13.91
N LYS A 204 -18.51 4.11 12.75
CA LYS A 204 -19.33 2.88 12.60
C LYS A 204 -18.55 1.72 11.96
N SER A 205 -17.26 1.86 11.77
CA SER A 205 -16.45 0.80 11.17
C SER A 205 -16.21 -0.34 12.15
N THR A 206 -16.34 -1.57 11.68
CA THR A 206 -16.02 -2.78 12.47
C THR A 206 -14.60 -3.29 12.21
N VAL A 207 -13.88 -2.67 11.26
CA VAL A 207 -12.54 -3.07 10.83
C VAL A 207 -11.52 -1.99 11.20
N VAL A 208 -11.87 -0.73 11.00
CA VAL A 208 -11.02 0.43 11.30
C VAL A 208 -11.37 0.95 12.69
N ARG A 209 -10.40 1.01 13.58
CA ARG A 209 -10.54 1.69 14.87
C ARG A 209 -10.35 3.19 14.65
N ALA A 210 -11.40 3.97 14.94
CA ALA A 210 -11.32 5.43 14.86
C ALA A 210 -10.29 5.97 15.86
N LEU A 211 -9.59 7.03 15.45
CA LEU A 211 -8.60 7.73 16.26
C LEU A 211 -8.94 9.22 16.34
N SER A 212 -8.56 9.84 17.43
CA SER A 212 -8.35 11.29 17.45
C SER A 212 -7.11 11.66 16.63
N LYS A 213 -6.95 12.94 16.30
CA LYS A 213 -5.77 13.44 15.60
C LYS A 213 -4.48 13.18 16.40
N ASP A 214 -4.51 13.38 17.71
CA ASP A 214 -3.35 13.16 18.59
C ASP A 214 -2.97 11.68 18.65
N GLU A 215 -3.94 10.77 18.71
CA GLU A 215 -3.69 9.34 18.65
C GLU A 215 -3.12 8.91 17.27
N ALA A 216 -3.56 9.56 16.18
CA ALA A 216 -3.01 9.32 14.86
C ALA A 216 -1.54 9.75 14.77
N MET A 217 -1.21 10.93 15.29
CA MET A 217 0.18 11.41 15.37
C MET A 217 1.03 10.49 16.26
N ALA A 218 0.52 10.06 17.41
CA ALA A 218 1.21 9.12 18.28
C ALA A 218 1.42 7.75 17.62
N THR A 219 0.47 7.29 16.79
CA THR A 219 0.60 6.05 16.02
C THR A 219 1.71 6.18 14.95
N LEU A 220 1.78 7.32 14.27
CA LEU A 220 2.84 7.60 13.30
C LEU A 220 4.21 7.62 13.98
N GLN A 221 4.33 8.29 15.14
CA GLN A 221 5.57 8.34 15.93
C GLN A 221 6.00 6.94 16.37
N ARG A 222 5.09 6.14 16.93
CA ARG A 222 5.35 4.75 17.33
C ARG A 222 5.84 3.89 16.13
N ALA A 223 5.31 4.13 14.95
CA ALA A 223 5.78 3.46 13.75
C ALA A 223 7.20 3.89 13.35
N SER A 224 7.54 5.18 13.49
CA SER A 224 8.88 5.71 13.27
C SER A 224 9.89 5.10 14.25
N ASP A 225 9.56 5.09 15.54
CA ASP A 225 10.41 4.54 16.61
C ASP A 225 10.68 3.04 16.42
N ALA A 226 9.69 2.31 15.84
CA ALA A 226 9.84 0.90 15.47
C ALA A 226 10.65 0.67 14.17
N GLY A 227 11.21 1.71 13.56
CA GLY A 227 12.01 1.60 12.34
C GLY A 227 11.19 1.30 11.07
N LEU A 228 9.89 1.60 11.07
CA LEU A 228 9.02 1.36 9.92
C LEU A 228 9.12 2.47 8.88
N VAL A 229 9.03 2.08 7.61
CA VAL A 229 9.06 2.97 6.46
C VAL A 229 7.65 3.49 6.17
N HIS A 230 7.46 4.80 6.18
CA HIS A 230 6.19 5.42 5.79
C HIS A 230 6.02 5.39 4.29
N THR A 231 4.90 4.83 3.83
CA THR A 231 4.53 4.80 2.42
C THR A 231 3.07 5.18 2.23
N VAL A 232 2.79 5.81 1.11
CA VAL A 232 1.42 6.19 0.69
C VAL A 232 1.21 5.81 -0.77
N SER A 233 -0.02 5.98 -1.29
CA SER A 233 -0.29 5.89 -2.72
C SER A 233 0.64 6.79 -3.52
N ASN A 234 1.05 6.33 -4.71
CA ASN A 234 2.03 7.05 -5.53
C ASN A 234 1.37 8.15 -6.37
N ASN A 235 0.73 9.09 -5.68
CA ASN A 235 0.13 10.33 -6.22
C ASN A 235 0.25 11.46 -5.20
N GLN A 236 0.08 12.71 -5.63
CA GLN A 236 0.23 13.88 -4.77
C GLN A 236 -1.06 14.15 -3.99
N GLU A 237 -2.21 14.12 -4.65
CA GLU A 237 -3.52 14.45 -4.09
C GLU A 237 -4.36 13.20 -3.81
N GLY A 238 -5.31 13.30 -2.88
CA GLY A 238 -6.27 12.21 -2.59
C GLY A 238 -5.65 10.99 -1.91
N THR A 239 -4.58 11.17 -1.16
CA THR A 239 -4.03 10.15 -0.28
C THR A 239 -5.04 9.82 0.82
N TYR A 240 -5.37 8.54 0.99
CA TYR A 240 -6.36 8.08 1.97
C TYR A 240 -5.80 7.05 2.96
N TYR A 241 -4.50 6.73 2.88
CA TYR A 241 -3.82 5.84 3.82
C TYR A 241 -2.36 6.21 3.99
N ILE A 242 -1.79 5.84 5.15
CA ILE A 242 -0.36 5.81 5.41
C ILE A 242 -0.03 4.39 5.88
N CYS A 243 0.69 3.64 5.06
CA CYS A 243 1.25 2.36 5.45
C CYS A 243 2.58 2.57 6.17
N ASN A 244 2.77 1.85 7.27
CA ASN A 244 4.01 1.81 8.04
C ASN A 244 4.65 0.43 7.83
N CYS A 245 5.57 0.34 6.88
CA CYS A 245 6.00 -0.91 6.26
C CYS A 245 7.39 -1.37 6.74
N CYS A 246 7.60 -2.68 6.67
CA CYS A 246 8.92 -3.31 6.84
C CYS A 246 9.20 -4.23 5.66
N THR A 247 10.48 -4.43 5.32
CA THR A 247 10.88 -5.34 4.24
C THR A 247 10.67 -6.81 4.57
N CYS A 248 10.54 -7.17 5.84
CA CYS A 248 10.28 -8.56 6.26
C CYS A 248 8.86 -9.06 5.96
N SER A 249 7.86 -8.18 5.85
CA SER A 249 6.47 -8.62 5.67
C SER A 249 5.74 -7.94 4.52
N CYS A 250 6.04 -6.66 4.22
CA CYS A 250 5.29 -5.90 3.23
C CYS A 250 5.46 -6.50 1.82
N GLY A 251 4.37 -6.94 1.19
CA GLY A 251 4.40 -7.51 -0.15
C GLY A 251 5.01 -6.60 -1.22
N ILE A 252 5.00 -5.27 -1.01
CA ILE A 252 5.64 -4.33 -1.92
C ILE A 252 7.14 -4.19 -1.58
N LEU A 253 7.50 -3.89 -0.32
CA LEU A 253 8.90 -3.64 0.05
C LEU A 253 9.80 -4.89 -0.08
N ARG A 254 9.24 -6.09 0.10
CA ARG A 254 9.96 -7.36 -0.15
C ARG A 254 10.50 -7.46 -1.58
N GLY A 255 9.87 -6.80 -2.53
CA GLY A 255 10.38 -6.75 -3.91
C GLY A 255 11.81 -6.22 -4.01
N MET A 256 12.23 -5.29 -3.13
CA MET A 256 13.64 -4.86 -3.07
C MET A 256 14.52 -5.86 -2.32
N ALA A 257 14.04 -6.37 -1.19
CA ALA A 257 14.84 -7.23 -0.32
C ALA A 257 15.04 -8.64 -0.91
N GLU A 258 13.95 -9.27 -1.40
CA GLU A 258 13.96 -10.66 -1.87
C GLU A 258 14.23 -10.80 -3.37
N LEU A 259 13.76 -9.85 -4.18
CA LEU A 259 13.78 -9.96 -5.65
C LEU A 259 14.79 -9.02 -6.31
N GLY A 260 15.50 -8.21 -5.53
CA GLY A 260 16.47 -7.25 -6.06
C GLY A 260 15.87 -6.20 -7.01
N ILE A 261 14.54 -5.98 -6.97
CA ILE A 261 13.88 -4.99 -7.82
C ILE A 261 14.20 -3.61 -7.28
N ALA A 262 15.15 -2.92 -7.90
CA ALA A 262 15.39 -1.51 -7.61
C ALA A 262 14.11 -0.71 -7.90
N ASN A 263 13.83 0.29 -7.05
CA ASN A 263 12.69 1.18 -7.24
C ASN A 263 11.31 0.48 -7.24
N VAL A 264 11.12 -0.53 -6.38
CA VAL A 264 9.80 -1.15 -6.13
C VAL A 264 8.80 -0.16 -5.53
N VAL A 265 9.29 0.87 -4.86
CA VAL A 265 8.58 2.06 -4.42
C VAL A 265 9.15 3.29 -5.10
N ALA A 266 8.36 4.32 -5.29
CA ALA A 266 8.89 5.62 -5.68
C ALA A 266 9.66 6.20 -4.48
N SER A 267 10.93 6.56 -4.70
CA SER A 267 11.77 7.20 -3.70
C SER A 267 11.21 8.57 -3.34
N SER A 268 11.42 9.00 -2.10
CA SER A 268 11.15 10.38 -1.72
C SER A 268 12.07 11.37 -2.46
N ALA A 269 11.73 12.64 -2.41
CA ALA A 269 12.57 13.70 -2.99
C ALA A 269 13.88 13.92 -2.20
N PHE A 270 14.18 13.04 -1.25
CA PHE A 270 15.33 13.16 -0.35
C PHE A 270 16.27 11.95 -0.45
N VAL A 271 17.50 12.16 -0.04
CA VAL A 271 18.54 11.12 0.07
C VAL A 271 19.33 11.34 1.35
N ASN A 272 19.83 10.26 1.94
CA ASN A 272 20.66 10.37 3.13
C ASN A 272 22.04 10.99 2.78
N GLN A 273 22.50 11.86 3.65
CA GLN A 273 23.83 12.45 3.62
C GLN A 273 24.50 12.25 4.98
N VAL A 274 25.77 11.85 4.93
CA VAL A 274 26.61 11.63 6.12
C VAL A 274 27.48 12.88 6.35
N ASP A 275 27.43 13.39 7.57
CA ASP A 275 28.40 14.38 8.07
C ASP A 275 29.57 13.61 8.69
N THR A 276 30.71 13.63 7.99
CA THR A 276 31.89 12.87 8.38
C THR A 276 32.55 13.40 9.65
N ASP A 277 32.36 14.68 9.99
CA ASP A 277 32.94 15.31 11.17
C ASP A 277 32.18 14.92 12.45
N LEU A 278 30.90 14.59 12.31
CA LEU A 278 30.05 14.13 13.43
C LEU A 278 30.00 12.59 13.55
N CYS A 279 30.42 11.87 12.50
CA CYS A 279 30.33 10.42 12.48
C CYS A 279 31.42 9.77 13.34
N THR A 280 31.01 8.94 14.29
CA THR A 280 31.94 8.18 15.17
C THR A 280 32.21 6.76 14.69
N GLY A 281 31.66 6.33 13.55
CA GLY A 281 31.83 4.96 13.05
C GLY A 281 31.11 3.88 13.88
N CYS A 282 30.10 4.22 14.66
CA CYS A 282 29.45 3.32 15.63
C CYS A 282 28.54 2.25 14.99
N GLU A 283 28.31 2.29 13.68
CA GLU A 283 27.51 1.35 12.86
C GLU A 283 26.00 1.24 13.23
N ASN A 284 25.49 1.99 14.18
CA ASN A 284 24.09 1.91 14.62
C ASN A 284 23.09 2.13 13.49
N CYS A 285 23.45 2.89 12.45
CA CYS A 285 22.55 3.17 11.31
C CYS A 285 22.40 1.99 10.34
N ILE A 286 23.34 1.05 10.31
CA ILE A 286 23.37 -0.04 9.32
C ILE A 286 22.17 -0.98 9.45
N PRO A 287 21.84 -1.55 10.64
CA PRO A 287 20.70 -2.46 10.80
C PRO A 287 19.35 -1.77 10.60
N TYR A 288 19.29 -0.43 10.69
CA TYR A 288 18.07 0.33 10.43
C TYR A 288 17.81 0.61 8.95
N CYS A 289 18.81 0.37 8.07
CA CYS A 289 18.62 0.52 6.64
C CYS A 289 17.97 -0.72 6.03
N GLN A 290 16.65 -0.77 6.00
CA GLN A 290 15.87 -1.90 5.48
C GLN A 290 16.13 -2.21 3.98
N PHE A 291 16.80 -1.32 3.25
CA PHE A 291 17.06 -1.43 1.81
C PHE A 291 18.53 -1.76 1.48
N ASN A 292 19.36 -1.98 2.50
CA ASN A 292 20.81 -2.16 2.34
C ASN A 292 21.46 -1.01 1.53
N GLY A 293 20.97 0.21 1.74
CA GLY A 293 21.46 1.44 1.10
C GLY A 293 22.60 2.11 1.88
N LEU A 294 23.07 1.48 2.98
CA LEU A 294 24.21 1.92 3.77
C LEU A 294 25.21 0.76 3.93
N THR A 295 26.46 1.03 3.68
CA THR A 295 27.57 0.09 3.92
C THR A 295 28.72 0.83 4.58
N MET A 296 29.47 0.15 5.46
CA MET A 296 30.65 0.75 6.07
C MET A 296 31.86 0.65 5.13
N VAL A 297 32.56 1.76 4.93
CA VAL A 297 33.83 1.85 4.21
C VAL A 297 34.74 2.76 5.04
N ASP A 298 35.92 2.28 5.43
CA ASP A 298 36.90 3.02 6.22
C ASP A 298 36.28 3.70 7.47
N LEU A 299 35.49 2.95 8.24
CA LEU A 299 34.79 3.39 9.44
C LEU A 299 33.68 4.46 9.22
N LEU A 300 33.36 4.79 7.99
CA LEU A 300 32.31 5.74 7.64
C LEU A 300 31.18 5.03 6.85
N PRO A 301 29.90 5.36 7.10
CA PRO A 301 28.80 4.85 6.31
C PRO A 301 28.77 5.51 4.93
N LYS A 302 28.83 4.68 3.90
CA LYS A 302 28.67 5.08 2.49
C LYS A 302 27.23 4.85 2.06
N VAL A 303 26.62 5.87 1.47
CA VAL A 303 25.24 5.81 0.95
C VAL A 303 25.24 5.34 -0.50
N ASP A 304 24.52 4.26 -0.77
CA ASP A 304 24.12 3.88 -2.13
C ASP A 304 22.86 4.67 -2.50
N THR A 305 23.01 5.69 -3.34
CA THR A 305 21.92 6.61 -3.72
C THR A 305 20.81 5.93 -4.54
N VAL A 306 21.13 4.79 -5.21
CA VAL A 306 20.14 3.99 -5.95
C VAL A 306 19.27 3.19 -5.01
N ARG A 307 19.85 2.61 -3.96
CA ARG A 307 19.10 1.82 -2.95
C ARG A 307 18.48 2.68 -1.87
N CYS A 308 19.01 3.87 -1.62
CA CYS A 308 18.45 4.81 -0.66
C CYS A 308 17.13 5.39 -1.17
N VAL A 309 16.03 4.99 -0.59
CA VAL A 309 14.69 5.52 -0.93
C VAL A 309 14.34 6.82 -0.21
N GLY A 310 15.22 7.34 0.63
CA GLY A 310 15.02 8.59 1.36
C GLY A 310 13.93 8.49 2.44
N CYS A 311 13.85 7.36 3.13
CA CYS A 311 12.87 7.16 4.21
C CYS A 311 13.28 7.80 5.55
N GLY A 312 14.57 7.99 5.81
CA GLY A 312 15.09 8.64 7.00
C GLY A 312 15.15 7.78 8.26
N VAL A 313 14.72 6.51 8.21
CA VAL A 313 14.71 5.63 9.39
C VAL A 313 16.10 5.50 10.04
N CYS A 314 17.15 5.35 9.24
CA CYS A 314 18.53 5.28 9.73
C CYS A 314 19.03 6.60 10.36
N VAL A 315 18.41 7.73 10.04
CA VAL A 315 18.74 9.04 10.64
C VAL A 315 18.36 9.07 12.12
N LEU A 316 17.17 8.55 12.45
CA LEU A 316 16.70 8.48 13.83
C LEU A 316 17.57 7.58 14.72
N ALA A 317 18.24 6.60 14.11
CA ALA A 317 19.15 5.69 14.82
C ALA A 317 20.56 6.27 15.04
N CYS A 318 20.85 7.46 14.51
CA CYS A 318 22.17 8.06 14.64
C CYS A 318 22.32 8.87 15.95
N PRO A 319 23.11 8.40 16.93
CA PRO A 319 23.20 9.05 18.23
C PRO A 319 23.94 10.40 18.18
N THR A 320 24.74 10.63 17.14
CA THR A 320 25.52 11.87 16.99
C THR A 320 24.88 12.87 16.03
N GLY A 321 23.75 12.51 15.38
CA GLY A 321 23.15 13.34 14.35
C GLY A 321 23.98 13.49 13.06
N ALA A 322 24.95 12.60 12.84
CA ALA A 322 25.79 12.60 11.64
C ALA A 322 25.02 12.30 10.35
N LEU A 323 23.88 11.61 10.43
CA LEU A 323 23.02 11.34 9.30
C LEU A 323 21.91 12.40 9.19
N GLY A 324 21.50 12.71 7.96
CA GLY A 324 20.39 13.61 7.71
C GLY A 324 19.91 13.49 6.27
N LEU A 325 18.63 13.69 6.04
CA LEU A 325 18.10 13.74 4.68
C LEU A 325 18.34 15.12 4.06
N VAL A 326 18.83 15.11 2.83
CA VAL A 326 18.94 16.31 1.97
C VAL A 326 18.12 16.09 0.71
N ARG A 327 17.64 17.19 0.10
CA ARG A 327 16.88 17.10 -1.15
C ARG A 327 17.77 16.62 -2.28
N ARG A 328 17.26 15.69 -3.08
CA ARG A 328 17.92 15.23 -4.32
C ARG A 328 17.99 16.35 -5.34
N PRO A 329 18.98 16.33 -6.25
CA PRO A 329 18.96 17.13 -7.45
C PRO A 329 17.63 16.97 -8.20
N VAL A 330 17.10 18.06 -8.79
CA VAL A 330 15.76 18.08 -9.41
C VAL A 330 15.62 16.99 -10.49
N GLU A 331 16.69 16.73 -11.23
CA GLU A 331 16.76 15.72 -12.29
C GLU A 331 16.67 14.27 -11.76
N GLU A 332 16.99 14.05 -10.49
CA GLU A 332 16.89 12.73 -9.83
C GLU A 332 15.56 12.53 -9.12
N VAL A 333 14.78 13.60 -8.93
CA VAL A 333 13.47 13.50 -8.27
C VAL A 333 12.47 12.86 -9.22
N MET A 334 11.91 11.72 -8.81
CA MET A 334 10.88 11.05 -9.59
C MET A 334 9.63 11.94 -9.71
N ARG A 335 9.12 12.08 -10.94
CA ARG A 335 7.82 12.75 -11.14
C ARG A 335 6.72 11.87 -10.55
N ILE A 336 6.01 12.41 -9.58
CA ILE A 336 4.86 11.76 -8.95
C ILE A 336 3.59 12.22 -9.66
N PRO A 337 2.71 11.30 -10.12
CA PRO A 337 1.40 11.66 -10.68
C PRO A 337 0.64 12.58 -9.74
N GLU A 338 -0.04 13.56 -10.28
CA GLU A 338 -0.78 14.55 -9.47
C GLU A 338 -1.97 13.89 -8.79
N THR A 339 -2.76 13.13 -9.54
CA THR A 339 -3.99 12.52 -9.07
C THR A 339 -3.98 10.98 -9.18
N PRO A 340 -4.89 10.27 -8.45
CA PRO A 340 -5.09 8.84 -8.64
C PRO A 340 -5.53 8.47 -10.08
N ALA A 341 -6.21 9.37 -10.78
CA ALA A 341 -6.61 9.15 -12.17
C ALA A 341 -5.40 9.16 -13.11
N GLU A 342 -4.51 10.13 -12.97
CA GLU A 342 -3.26 10.18 -13.72
C GLU A 342 -2.39 8.94 -13.47
N TRP A 343 -2.25 8.53 -12.20
CA TRP A 343 -1.53 7.31 -11.85
C TRP A 343 -2.12 6.08 -12.57
N ARG A 344 -3.46 5.93 -12.57
CA ARG A 344 -4.12 4.82 -13.26
C ARG A 344 -3.85 4.82 -14.75
N THR A 345 -3.95 5.99 -15.40
CA THR A 345 -3.70 6.14 -16.83
C THR A 345 -2.26 5.78 -17.19
N GLN A 346 -1.29 6.32 -16.48
CA GLN A 346 0.12 6.04 -16.73
C GLN A 346 0.46 4.56 -16.52
N ARG A 347 -0.08 3.95 -15.47
CA ARG A 347 0.19 2.55 -15.16
C ARG A 347 -0.51 1.61 -16.13
N ALA A 348 -1.73 1.92 -16.58
CA ALA A 348 -2.42 1.19 -17.63
C ALA A 348 -1.59 1.21 -18.93
N ALA A 349 -1.14 2.39 -19.36
CA ALA A 349 -0.29 2.55 -20.54
C ALA A 349 1.00 1.72 -20.44
N SER A 350 1.65 1.71 -19.27
CA SER A 350 2.87 0.90 -19.03
C SER A 350 2.61 -0.62 -19.08
N ARG A 351 1.37 -1.04 -18.97
CA ARG A 351 0.93 -2.45 -19.10
C ARG A 351 0.35 -2.79 -20.48
N GLY A 352 0.26 -1.80 -21.38
CA GLY A 352 -0.34 -1.99 -22.71
C GLY A 352 -1.88 -2.12 -22.66
N LEU A 353 -2.54 -1.48 -21.69
CA LEU A 353 -3.98 -1.46 -21.48
C LEU A 353 -4.62 -0.18 -22.02
#